data_ff72822b8c796356e58a0bb46a83bdc5
#
_entry.id   ff72822b8c796356e58a0bb46a83bdc5
#
_cell.length_a   1.000
_cell.length_b   1.000
_cell.length_c   1.000
_cell.angle_alpha   90.00
_cell.angle_beta   90.00
_cell.angle_gamma   90.00
#
_symmetry.space_group_name_H-M   'P 1'
#
loop_
_entity.id
_entity.type
_entity.pdbx_description
1 polymer ?
#
loop_
_entity_poly.entity_id
_entity_poly.type
_entity_poly.pdbx_seq_one_letter_code
_entity_poly.pdbx_strand_id
1 'polypeptide(L)'
;MYPDLLADLEKAERFIFLEFFIVRTGKMWDGVEDILVRKAAQGVDVRLIYDDFGSLLGLPSDFVVKMERAHIRCIPFNPVVPLVSLVMNHRDHRKIVVVDGNTAYTGGINLADEYINEEERFGYWKDAALRTEGAAVWNFTVMFLDHWNAFRPSETDYDAFRPMPLVMPVSDGIVQPYADSPLDEEPLAETVYLDILSQAQRYVYIYT
;
A
#
# COMPACT_ATOMS: atom_id res chain seq x y z
N MET A 1 -11.90 7.51 -5.41
CA MET A 1 -10.56 7.06 -4.90
C MET A 1 -9.44 7.35 -5.90
N TYR A 2 -9.44 6.80 -7.15
CA TYR A 2 -8.30 6.97 -8.06
C TYR A 2 -7.96 8.44 -8.37
N PRO A 3 -8.91 9.34 -8.73
CA PRO A 3 -8.60 10.75 -8.92
C PRO A 3 -8.04 11.44 -7.67
N ASP A 4 -8.55 11.08 -6.48
CA ASP A 4 -8.08 11.65 -5.22
C ASP A 4 -6.66 11.18 -4.91
N LEU A 5 -6.36 9.89 -5.18
CA LEU A 5 -5.02 9.34 -5.05
C LEU A 5 -4.02 10.11 -5.92
N LEU A 6 -4.32 10.31 -7.20
CA LEU A 6 -3.45 11.09 -8.08
C LEU A 6 -3.24 12.51 -7.56
N ALA A 7 -4.32 13.16 -7.10
CA ALA A 7 -4.26 14.52 -6.57
C ALA A 7 -3.42 14.62 -5.29
N ASP A 8 -3.41 13.59 -4.44
CA ASP A 8 -2.60 13.60 -3.22
C ASP A 8 -1.14 13.23 -3.52
N LEU A 9 -0.87 12.30 -4.45
CA LEU A 9 0.49 12.01 -4.91
C LEU A 9 1.17 13.26 -5.50
N GLU A 10 0.41 14.09 -6.25
CA GLU A 10 0.92 15.35 -6.80
C GLU A 10 1.33 16.37 -5.73
N LYS A 11 0.78 16.30 -4.53
CA LYS A 11 1.11 17.21 -3.42
C LYS A 11 2.35 16.79 -2.65
N ALA A 12 2.87 15.58 -2.87
CA ALA A 12 4.00 15.06 -2.12
C ALA A 12 5.24 15.95 -2.24
N GLU A 13 5.87 16.26 -1.12
CA GLU A 13 7.06 17.08 -1.01
C GLU A 13 8.27 16.35 -0.40
N ARG A 14 8.01 15.28 0.41
CA ARG A 14 9.05 14.59 1.16
C ARG A 14 9.16 13.12 0.79
N PHE A 15 8.07 12.38 0.88
CA PHE A 15 8.07 10.95 0.58
C PHE A 15 6.72 10.42 0.11
N ILE A 16 6.78 9.37 -0.70
CA ILE A 16 5.63 8.56 -1.13
C ILE A 16 5.99 7.10 -0.91
N PHE A 17 5.19 6.40 -0.11
CA PHE A 17 5.31 4.97 0.11
C PHE A 17 4.10 4.23 -0.44
N LEU A 18 4.35 3.19 -1.22
CA LEU A 18 3.32 2.36 -1.83
C LEU A 18 3.60 0.89 -1.55
N GLU A 19 2.57 0.16 -1.15
CA GLU A 19 2.59 -1.27 -0.92
C GLU A 19 1.33 -1.90 -1.50
N PHE A 20 1.47 -2.82 -2.45
CA PHE A 20 0.34 -3.42 -3.15
C PHE A 20 0.55 -4.91 -3.44
N PHE A 21 -0.54 -5.68 -3.38
CA PHE A 21 -0.52 -7.07 -3.82
C PHE A 21 -0.43 -7.18 -5.35
N ILE A 22 -1.23 -6.40 -6.09
CA ILE A 22 -1.21 -6.38 -7.55
C ILE A 22 -0.81 -4.99 -8.04
N VAL A 23 0.23 -4.96 -8.87
CA VAL A 23 0.57 -3.84 -9.75
C VAL A 23 0.58 -4.38 -11.18
N ARG A 24 -0.13 -3.72 -12.08
CA ARG A 24 -0.23 -4.13 -13.48
C ARG A 24 -0.15 -2.90 -14.38
N THR A 25 0.65 -3.01 -15.45
CA THR A 25 0.71 -1.97 -16.47
C THR A 25 -0.66 -1.72 -17.08
N GLY A 26 -1.00 -0.48 -17.31
CA GLY A 26 -2.27 -0.02 -17.84
C GLY A 26 -2.57 1.39 -17.38
N LYS A 27 -3.73 1.92 -17.73
CA LYS A 27 -4.09 3.33 -17.51
C LYS A 27 -3.99 3.77 -16.04
N MET A 28 -4.40 2.88 -15.11
CA MET A 28 -4.34 3.20 -13.69
C MET A 28 -2.89 3.32 -13.20
N TRP A 29 -2.05 2.32 -13.54
CA TRP A 29 -0.64 2.34 -13.16
C TRP A 29 0.12 3.48 -13.86
N ASP A 30 -0.08 3.66 -15.16
CA ASP A 30 0.61 4.68 -15.95
C ASP A 30 0.39 6.08 -15.36
N GLY A 31 -0.85 6.38 -14.94
CA GLY A 31 -1.15 7.66 -14.28
C GLY A 31 -0.44 7.82 -12.93
N VAL A 32 -0.30 6.73 -12.15
CA VAL A 32 0.47 6.74 -10.91
C VAL A 32 1.96 6.85 -11.21
N GLU A 33 2.50 6.01 -12.10
CA GLU A 33 3.91 5.99 -12.47
C GLU A 33 4.41 7.35 -12.95
N ASP A 34 3.66 8.02 -13.80
CA ASP A 34 4.01 9.35 -14.31
C ASP A 34 4.22 10.36 -13.18
N ILE A 35 3.41 10.32 -12.14
CA ILE A 35 3.56 11.18 -10.97
C ILE A 35 4.79 10.76 -10.16
N LEU A 36 4.93 9.46 -9.88
CA LEU A 36 6.04 8.95 -9.08
C LEU A 36 7.40 9.30 -9.71
N VAL A 37 7.54 9.14 -11.03
CA VAL A 37 8.76 9.49 -11.77
C VAL A 37 9.07 10.98 -11.64
N ARG A 38 8.07 11.86 -11.81
CA ARG A 38 8.26 13.32 -11.67
C ARG A 38 8.64 13.69 -10.24
N LYS A 39 8.00 13.08 -9.24
CA LYS A 39 8.28 13.34 -7.82
C LYS A 39 9.67 12.85 -7.41
N ALA A 40 10.06 11.66 -7.84
CA ALA A 40 11.42 11.15 -7.61
C ALA A 40 12.49 12.05 -8.25
N ALA A 41 12.25 12.55 -9.47
CA ALA A 41 13.15 13.51 -10.12
C ALA A 41 13.24 14.85 -9.38
N GLN A 42 12.25 15.21 -8.56
CA GLN A 42 12.25 16.39 -7.69
C GLN A 42 12.92 16.14 -6.32
N GLY A 43 13.37 14.90 -6.06
CA GLY A 43 14.04 14.53 -4.81
C GLY A 43 13.09 13.98 -3.73
N VAL A 44 11.83 13.74 -4.06
CA VAL A 44 10.90 13.05 -3.16
C VAL A 44 11.35 11.59 -2.99
N ASP A 45 11.37 11.07 -1.77
CA ASP A 45 11.69 9.68 -1.47
C ASP A 45 10.53 8.77 -1.87
N VAL A 46 10.62 8.13 -3.03
CA VAL A 46 9.59 7.24 -3.55
C VAL A 46 9.99 5.78 -3.34
N ARG A 47 9.13 5.03 -2.63
CA ARG A 47 9.34 3.60 -2.35
C ARG A 47 8.11 2.79 -2.74
N LEU A 48 8.35 1.67 -3.41
CA LEU A 48 7.32 0.72 -3.82
C LEU A 48 7.66 -0.69 -3.32
N ILE A 49 6.73 -1.32 -2.61
CA ILE A 49 6.70 -2.76 -2.36
C ILE A 49 5.54 -3.34 -3.17
N TYR A 50 5.77 -4.41 -3.89
CA TYR A 50 4.70 -5.15 -4.54
C TYR A 50 4.89 -6.66 -4.38
N ASP A 51 3.80 -7.41 -4.27
CA ASP A 51 3.89 -8.88 -4.23
C ASP A 51 4.22 -9.40 -5.63
N ASP A 52 5.32 -10.17 -5.73
CA ASP A 52 5.82 -10.64 -7.02
C ASP A 52 4.86 -11.64 -7.68
N PHE A 53 4.20 -12.49 -6.91
CA PHE A 53 3.21 -13.43 -7.44
C PHE A 53 1.94 -12.73 -7.91
N GLY A 54 1.42 -11.79 -7.10
CA GLY A 54 0.24 -11.01 -7.45
C GLY A 54 0.44 -10.19 -8.72
N SER A 55 1.66 -9.76 -8.99
CA SER A 55 2.02 -8.89 -10.12
C SER A 55 2.69 -9.62 -11.31
N LEU A 56 2.92 -10.95 -11.18
CA LEU A 56 3.74 -11.76 -12.10
C LEU A 56 3.36 -11.63 -13.58
N LEU A 57 2.07 -11.61 -13.89
CA LEU A 57 1.55 -11.48 -15.25
C LEU A 57 1.24 -10.03 -15.65
N GLY A 58 1.44 -9.09 -14.74
CA GLY A 58 1.06 -7.70 -14.92
C GLY A 58 2.22 -6.76 -15.18
N LEU A 59 3.44 -7.17 -14.83
CA LEU A 59 4.63 -6.33 -14.93
C LEU A 59 5.66 -6.91 -15.89
N PRO A 60 6.41 -6.07 -16.62
CA PRO A 60 7.53 -6.53 -17.44
C PRO A 60 8.69 -7.01 -16.56
N SER A 61 9.51 -7.92 -17.08
CA SER A 61 10.62 -8.53 -16.33
C SER A 61 11.70 -7.54 -15.88
N ASP A 62 11.80 -6.38 -16.51
CA ASP A 62 12.73 -5.31 -16.19
C ASP A 62 12.11 -4.19 -15.32
N PHE A 63 10.90 -4.43 -14.77
CA PHE A 63 10.15 -3.42 -14.01
C PHE A 63 10.96 -2.81 -12.86
N VAL A 64 11.59 -3.63 -12.03
CA VAL A 64 12.43 -3.14 -10.93
C VAL A 64 13.56 -2.25 -11.43
N VAL A 65 14.23 -2.68 -12.52
CA VAL A 65 15.31 -1.90 -13.14
C VAL A 65 14.80 -0.56 -13.68
N LYS A 66 13.61 -0.56 -14.28
CA LYS A 66 12.94 0.66 -14.75
C LYS A 66 12.67 1.62 -13.60
N MET A 67 12.10 1.13 -12.49
CA MET A 67 11.81 1.94 -11.30
C MET A 67 13.09 2.52 -10.68
N GLU A 68 14.11 1.71 -10.48
CA GLU A 68 15.38 2.15 -9.88
C GLU A 68 16.10 3.21 -10.78
N ARG A 69 16.02 3.06 -12.11
CA ARG A 69 16.54 4.09 -13.04
C ARG A 69 15.77 5.42 -12.94
N ALA A 70 14.51 5.37 -12.57
CA ALA A 70 13.70 6.55 -12.30
C ALA A 70 13.86 7.08 -10.87
N HIS A 71 14.84 6.58 -10.10
CA HIS A 71 15.07 6.90 -8.69
C HIS A 71 13.91 6.50 -7.75
N ILE A 72 13.08 5.56 -8.18
CA ILE A 72 12.04 4.93 -7.35
C ILE A 72 12.61 3.64 -6.77
N ARG A 73 12.77 3.61 -5.45
CA ARG A 73 13.24 2.40 -4.75
C ARG A 73 12.16 1.33 -4.78
N CYS A 74 12.48 0.13 -5.25
CA CYS A 74 11.48 -0.91 -5.51
C CYS A 74 11.87 -2.25 -4.91
N ILE A 75 10.93 -2.93 -4.23
CA ILE A 75 11.10 -4.28 -3.65
C ILE A 75 10.00 -5.20 -4.20
N PRO A 76 10.34 -6.24 -4.97
CA PRO A 76 9.44 -7.36 -5.20
C PRO A 76 9.39 -8.22 -3.92
N PHE A 77 8.21 -8.29 -3.28
CA PHE A 77 8.03 -9.13 -2.10
C PHE A 77 7.93 -10.60 -2.50
N ASN A 78 8.66 -11.45 -1.81
CA ASN A 78 8.70 -12.90 -1.97
C ASN A 78 8.75 -13.34 -3.45
N PRO A 79 9.89 -13.08 -4.15
CA PRO A 79 10.06 -13.35 -5.57
C PRO A 79 9.73 -14.80 -5.93
N VAL A 80 9.02 -14.99 -7.03
CA VAL A 80 8.65 -16.31 -7.53
C VAL A 80 9.88 -17.00 -8.11
N VAL A 81 10.37 -18.02 -7.38
CA VAL A 81 11.46 -18.87 -7.85
C VAL A 81 10.86 -20.17 -8.40
N PRO A 82 11.13 -20.55 -9.66
CA PRO A 82 10.69 -21.84 -10.20
C PRO A 82 11.32 -22.99 -9.39
N LEU A 83 10.50 -23.95 -8.93
CA LEU A 83 10.81 -25.12 -8.12
C LEU A 83 10.67 -24.91 -6.61
N VAL A 84 9.45 -25.26 -6.13
CA VAL A 84 9.10 -25.68 -4.78
C VAL A 84 9.72 -24.86 -3.62
N SER A 85 9.05 -23.79 -3.26
CA SER A 85 9.27 -23.16 -1.97
C SER A 85 8.01 -23.31 -1.11
N LEU A 86 8.14 -23.88 0.10
CA LEU A 86 7.07 -23.88 1.12
C LEU A 86 6.65 -22.47 1.54
N VAL A 87 7.50 -21.48 1.25
CA VAL A 87 7.29 -20.05 1.53
C VAL A 87 6.42 -19.37 0.46
N MET A 88 6.10 -20.04 -0.66
CA MET A 88 5.29 -19.45 -1.74
C MET A 88 3.90 -18.97 -1.30
N ASN A 89 3.36 -19.52 -0.22
CA ASN A 89 2.04 -19.14 0.31
C ASN A 89 2.07 -17.88 1.20
N HIS A 90 3.25 -17.43 1.61
CA HIS A 90 3.38 -16.19 2.36
C HIS A 90 3.30 -15.01 1.38
N ARG A 91 2.12 -14.41 1.25
CA ARG A 91 1.87 -13.31 0.33
C ARG A 91 1.51 -12.04 1.09
N ASP A 92 1.99 -10.92 0.56
CA ASP A 92 1.60 -9.61 1.08
C ASP A 92 0.33 -9.13 0.36
N HIS A 93 -0.79 -9.19 1.06
CA HIS A 93 -2.08 -8.75 0.50
C HIS A 93 -2.47 -7.33 0.93
N ARG A 94 -1.57 -6.59 1.57
CA ARG A 94 -1.82 -5.20 1.99
C ARG A 94 -1.89 -4.26 0.78
N LYS A 95 -2.67 -3.19 0.92
CA LYS A 95 -2.71 -2.07 -0.01
C LYS A 95 -2.57 -0.83 0.84
N ILE A 96 -1.40 -0.22 0.79
CA ILE A 96 -1.06 0.97 1.58
C ILE A 96 -0.47 2.02 0.64
N VAL A 97 -0.94 3.25 0.74
CA VAL A 97 -0.23 4.42 0.22
C VAL A 97 -0.07 5.40 1.37
N VAL A 98 1.12 5.96 1.51
CA VAL A 98 1.39 7.05 2.44
C VAL A 98 2.02 8.20 1.68
N VAL A 99 1.49 9.40 1.90
CA VAL A 99 2.02 10.64 1.33
C VAL A 99 2.41 11.58 2.48
N ASP A 100 3.70 11.88 2.59
CA ASP A 100 4.32 12.81 3.54
C ASP A 100 3.96 12.56 5.03
N GLY A 101 3.42 11.38 5.37
CA GLY A 101 2.93 11.06 6.71
C GLY A 101 1.62 11.77 7.10
N ASN A 102 1.02 12.53 6.19
CA ASN A 102 -0.22 13.27 6.43
C ASN A 102 -1.46 12.60 5.84
N THR A 103 -1.31 11.86 4.75
CA THR A 103 -2.41 11.16 4.07
C THR A 103 -2.04 9.70 3.87
N ALA A 104 -2.98 8.80 4.14
CA ALA A 104 -2.84 7.39 3.82
C ALA A 104 -4.09 6.84 3.14
N TYR A 105 -3.88 5.82 2.31
CA TYR A 105 -4.93 5.01 1.68
C TYR A 105 -4.76 3.55 2.03
N THR A 106 -5.88 2.87 2.24
CA THR A 106 -5.95 1.41 2.36
C THR A 106 -7.30 0.89 1.87
N GLY A 107 -7.40 -0.41 1.60
CA GLY A 107 -8.64 -1.04 1.15
C GLY A 107 -8.43 -2.26 0.27
N GLY A 108 -9.44 -2.62 -0.53
CA GLY A 108 -9.39 -3.75 -1.45
C GLY A 108 -8.74 -3.45 -2.81
N ILE A 109 -8.68 -2.18 -3.20
CA ILE A 109 -8.28 -1.72 -4.54
C ILE A 109 -6.77 -1.90 -4.76
N ASN A 110 -6.40 -2.63 -5.81
CA ASN A 110 -5.02 -2.72 -6.29
C ASN A 110 -4.75 -1.72 -7.43
N LEU A 111 -3.53 -1.69 -7.95
CA LEU A 111 -3.14 -0.82 -9.07
C LEU A 111 -3.24 -1.56 -10.40
N ALA A 112 -4.48 -1.73 -10.88
CA ALA A 112 -4.78 -2.36 -12.16
C ALA A 112 -6.11 -1.83 -12.73
N ASP A 113 -6.28 -1.92 -14.04
CA ASP A 113 -7.36 -1.27 -14.78
C ASP A 113 -8.76 -1.80 -14.47
N GLU A 114 -8.88 -3.07 -14.03
CA GLU A 114 -10.14 -3.64 -13.59
C GLU A 114 -10.71 -2.92 -12.36
N TYR A 115 -9.87 -2.38 -11.46
CA TYR A 115 -10.33 -1.68 -10.25
C TYR A 115 -10.89 -0.27 -10.53
N ILE A 116 -10.63 0.27 -11.71
CA ILE A 116 -11.18 1.55 -12.17
C ILE A 116 -12.18 1.37 -13.32
N ASN A 117 -12.55 0.11 -13.64
CA ASN A 117 -13.47 -0.27 -14.70
C ASN A 117 -13.05 0.20 -16.11
N GLU A 118 -11.74 0.31 -16.36
CA GLU A 118 -11.19 0.51 -17.71
C GLU A 118 -11.00 -0.83 -18.42
N GLU A 119 -10.92 -1.93 -17.70
CA GLU A 119 -10.93 -3.29 -18.21
C GLU A 119 -12.05 -4.08 -17.53
N GLU A 120 -12.95 -4.67 -18.30
CA GLU A 120 -14.00 -5.54 -17.79
C GLU A 120 -13.49 -7.01 -17.70
N ARG A 121 -12.86 -7.35 -16.61
CA ARG A 121 -12.29 -8.68 -16.39
C ARG A 121 -13.30 -9.67 -15.79
N PHE A 122 -14.11 -9.22 -14.84
CA PHE A 122 -15.07 -10.02 -14.06
C PHE A 122 -16.44 -9.33 -13.95
N GLY A 123 -16.79 -8.46 -14.90
CA GLY A 123 -17.92 -7.58 -14.82
C GLY A 123 -17.55 -6.23 -14.19
N TYR A 124 -18.57 -5.42 -13.88
CA TYR A 124 -18.35 -4.13 -13.23
C TYR A 124 -17.80 -4.30 -11.83
N TRP A 125 -16.59 -3.78 -11.60
CA TRP A 125 -15.90 -3.88 -10.34
C TRP A 125 -16.35 -2.80 -9.36
N LYS A 126 -16.76 -3.20 -8.16
CA LYS A 126 -17.13 -2.30 -7.09
C LYS A 126 -16.34 -2.70 -5.84
N ASP A 127 -15.42 -1.85 -5.45
CA ASP A 127 -14.54 -2.06 -4.31
C ASP A 127 -14.58 -0.86 -3.37
N ALA A 128 -13.95 -0.98 -2.20
CA ALA A 128 -13.88 0.06 -1.20
C ALA A 128 -12.44 0.40 -0.85
N ALA A 129 -12.20 1.68 -0.62
CA ALA A 129 -10.96 2.17 -0.04
C ALA A 129 -11.25 3.28 0.97
N LEU A 130 -10.38 3.40 1.94
CA LEU A 130 -10.38 4.47 2.92
C LEU A 130 -9.24 5.44 2.62
N ARG A 131 -9.53 6.73 2.69
CA ARG A 131 -8.57 7.82 2.73
C ARG A 131 -8.54 8.36 4.15
N THR A 132 -7.38 8.37 4.78
CA THR A 132 -7.19 8.75 6.17
C THR A 132 -6.22 9.92 6.25
N GLU A 133 -6.51 10.89 7.11
CA GLU A 133 -5.63 12.03 7.42
C GLU A 133 -5.38 12.12 8.93
N GLY A 134 -4.28 12.77 9.31
CA GLY A 134 -3.95 13.06 10.71
C GLY A 134 -3.16 11.93 11.38
N ALA A 135 -3.29 11.83 12.71
CA ALA A 135 -2.40 11.01 13.55
C ALA A 135 -2.36 9.52 13.19
N ALA A 136 -3.48 8.95 12.71
CA ALA A 136 -3.56 7.55 12.33
C ALA A 136 -2.65 7.18 11.13
N VAL A 137 -2.26 8.16 10.30
CA VAL A 137 -1.35 7.95 9.17
C VAL A 137 0.03 7.48 9.65
N TRP A 138 0.43 7.85 10.87
CA TRP A 138 1.69 7.38 11.44
C TRP A 138 1.76 5.85 11.55
N ASN A 139 0.67 5.18 11.89
CA ASN A 139 0.64 3.72 11.95
C ASN A 139 0.88 3.08 10.58
N PHE A 140 0.28 3.63 9.51
CA PHE A 140 0.56 3.17 8.15
C PHE A 140 2.02 3.41 7.74
N THR A 141 2.59 4.55 8.15
CA THR A 141 4.01 4.86 7.90
C THR A 141 4.92 3.83 8.56
N VAL A 142 4.68 3.52 9.83
CA VAL A 142 5.46 2.52 10.58
C VAL A 142 5.30 1.13 9.96
N MET A 143 4.07 0.68 9.66
CA MET A 143 3.82 -0.61 9.02
C MET A 143 4.59 -0.78 7.71
N PHE A 144 4.62 0.27 6.88
CA PHE A 144 5.39 0.25 5.64
C PHE A 144 6.90 0.17 5.92
N LEU A 145 7.41 0.99 6.84
CA LEU A 145 8.84 1.03 7.16
C LEU A 145 9.34 -0.26 7.80
N ASP A 146 8.55 -0.89 8.66
CA ASP A 146 8.86 -2.20 9.24
C ASP A 146 8.99 -3.26 8.14
N HIS A 147 8.04 -3.30 7.22
CA HIS A 147 8.08 -4.23 6.10
C HIS A 147 9.25 -3.92 5.14
N TRP A 148 9.48 -2.65 4.84
CA TRP A 148 10.63 -2.22 4.05
C TRP A 148 11.94 -2.68 4.65
N ASN A 149 12.14 -2.45 5.95
CA ASN A 149 13.37 -2.79 6.66
C ASN A 149 13.61 -4.30 6.79
N ALA A 150 12.56 -5.11 6.74
CA ALA A 150 12.71 -6.57 6.73
C ALA A 150 13.47 -7.07 5.49
N PHE A 151 13.43 -6.34 4.37
CA PHE A 151 14.06 -6.71 3.09
C PHE A 151 15.22 -5.78 2.69
N ARG A 152 15.13 -4.51 3.05
CA ARG A 152 16.16 -3.48 2.81
C ARG A 152 16.40 -2.67 4.08
N PRO A 153 17.14 -3.18 5.06
CA PRO A 153 17.46 -2.44 6.27
C PRO A 153 18.17 -1.12 5.93
N SER A 154 17.46 -0.02 6.01
CA SER A 154 17.99 1.30 5.65
C SER A 154 17.60 2.39 6.63
N GLU A 155 16.53 2.18 7.39
CA GLU A 155 15.98 3.20 8.28
C GLU A 155 16.16 2.77 9.74
N THR A 156 16.83 3.59 10.50
CA THR A 156 17.01 3.39 11.95
C THR A 156 16.24 4.43 12.77
N ASP A 157 15.80 5.51 12.13
CA ASP A 157 15.04 6.59 12.74
C ASP A 157 13.74 6.84 11.96
N TYR A 158 12.64 6.24 12.43
CA TYR A 158 11.32 6.45 11.83
C TYR A 158 10.77 7.85 12.09
N ASP A 159 11.23 8.54 13.13
CA ASP A 159 10.77 9.90 13.43
C ASP A 159 11.09 10.91 12.32
N ALA A 160 12.07 10.60 11.46
CA ALA A 160 12.34 11.37 10.25
C ALA A 160 11.15 11.41 9.27
N PHE A 161 10.25 10.43 9.37
CA PHE A 161 9.05 10.32 8.51
C PHE A 161 7.77 10.84 9.18
N ARG A 162 7.87 11.46 10.36
CA ARG A 162 6.70 12.10 10.97
C ARG A 162 6.18 13.25 10.11
N PRO A 163 4.85 13.45 10.09
CA PRO A 163 4.26 14.55 9.35
C PRO A 163 4.77 15.90 9.84
N MET A 164 5.10 16.79 8.91
CA MET A 164 5.51 18.16 9.22
C MET A 164 4.94 19.15 8.18
N PRO A 165 4.01 20.02 8.53
CA PRO A 165 3.32 20.07 9.83
C PRO A 165 2.34 18.91 9.99
N LEU A 166 2.07 18.51 11.23
CA LEU A 166 0.99 17.55 11.50
C LEU A 166 -0.35 18.24 11.26
N VAL A 167 -1.06 17.80 10.23
CA VAL A 167 -2.43 18.22 9.98
C VAL A 167 -3.38 17.38 10.85
N MET A 168 -4.11 18.03 11.73
CA MET A 168 -5.12 17.37 12.57
C MET A 168 -6.50 17.77 12.05
N PRO A 169 -7.16 16.92 11.27
CA PRO A 169 -8.54 17.18 10.85
C PRO A 169 -9.47 17.19 12.07
N VAL A 170 -10.51 17.99 11.99
CA VAL A 170 -11.57 17.93 12.99
C VAL A 170 -12.32 16.62 12.82
N SER A 171 -12.25 15.75 13.82
CA SER A 171 -12.89 14.44 13.81
C SER A 171 -13.36 14.08 15.22
N ASP A 172 -14.50 13.42 15.29
CA ASP A 172 -15.06 12.82 16.51
C ASP A 172 -14.86 11.29 16.58
N GLY A 173 -14.21 10.72 15.55
CA GLY A 173 -13.93 9.29 15.44
C GLY A 173 -12.51 8.91 15.84
N ILE A 174 -12.32 7.61 16.11
CA ILE A 174 -11.00 7.00 16.33
C ILE A 174 -10.72 6.08 15.17
N VAL A 175 -9.52 6.18 14.59
CA VAL A 175 -9.00 5.28 13.56
C VAL A 175 -7.76 4.61 14.12
N GLN A 176 -7.77 3.29 14.18
CA GLN A 176 -6.65 2.48 14.66
C GLN A 176 -6.22 1.49 13.57
N PRO A 177 -5.27 1.85 12.71
CA PRO A 177 -4.71 0.94 11.73
C PRO A 177 -3.91 -0.17 12.42
N TYR A 178 -4.07 -1.40 11.93
CA TYR A 178 -3.28 -2.57 12.30
C TYR A 178 -3.12 -3.46 11.08
N ALA A 179 -2.16 -4.36 11.10
CA ALA A 179 -1.93 -5.34 10.05
C ALA A 179 -1.34 -6.60 10.64
N ASP A 180 -1.66 -7.75 10.02
CA ASP A 180 -0.87 -8.96 10.18
C ASP A 180 0.32 -8.92 9.23
N SER A 181 1.35 -9.64 9.60
CA SER A 181 2.57 -9.80 8.81
C SER A 181 2.85 -11.30 8.61
N PRO A 182 3.25 -11.73 7.42
CA PRO A 182 3.76 -13.09 7.24
C PRO A 182 5.14 -13.29 7.88
N LEU A 183 5.70 -12.27 8.51
CA LEU A 183 7.01 -12.26 9.15
C LEU A 183 6.94 -12.53 10.66
N ASP A 184 5.74 -12.61 11.24
CA ASP A 184 5.50 -12.94 12.64
C ASP A 184 4.40 -14.01 12.77
N GLU A 185 4.19 -14.52 13.99
CA GLU A 185 3.22 -15.59 14.29
C GLU A 185 1.98 -15.06 15.01
N GLU A 186 1.83 -13.74 15.20
CA GLU A 186 0.74 -13.16 15.95
C GLU A 186 -0.49 -12.94 15.05
N PRO A 187 -1.62 -13.66 15.23
CA PRO A 187 -2.81 -13.55 14.40
C PRO A 187 -3.68 -12.36 14.85
N LEU A 188 -3.13 -11.16 14.77
CA LEU A 188 -3.79 -9.94 15.28
C LEU A 188 -5.12 -9.67 14.57
N ALA A 189 -5.15 -9.77 13.24
CA ALA A 189 -6.37 -9.49 12.48
C ALA A 189 -7.47 -10.50 12.79
N GLU A 190 -7.15 -11.80 12.86
CA GLU A 190 -8.10 -12.83 13.26
C GLU A 190 -8.66 -12.57 14.66
N THR A 191 -7.79 -12.25 15.60
CA THR A 191 -8.17 -11.93 16.99
C THR A 191 -9.13 -10.74 17.04
N VAL A 192 -8.82 -9.65 16.33
CA VAL A 192 -9.69 -8.45 16.27
C VAL A 192 -11.03 -8.76 15.61
N TYR A 193 -11.05 -9.54 14.52
CA TYR A 193 -12.30 -9.97 13.88
C TYR A 193 -13.17 -10.76 14.83
N LEU A 194 -12.63 -11.77 15.50
CA LEU A 194 -13.36 -12.60 16.45
C LEU A 194 -13.87 -11.78 17.65
N ASP A 195 -13.09 -10.84 18.13
CA ASP A 195 -13.50 -9.96 19.22
C ASP A 195 -14.67 -9.06 18.81
N ILE A 196 -14.61 -8.41 17.66
CA ILE A 196 -15.70 -7.58 17.14
C ILE A 196 -16.98 -8.42 16.95
N LEU A 197 -16.88 -9.62 16.35
CA LEU A 197 -18.01 -10.50 16.14
C LEU A 197 -18.63 -10.96 17.44
N SER A 198 -17.82 -11.29 18.45
CA SER A 198 -18.28 -11.75 19.76
C SER A 198 -18.96 -10.66 20.58
N GLN A 199 -18.58 -9.40 20.40
CA GLN A 199 -19.17 -8.25 21.10
C GLN A 199 -20.45 -7.71 20.45
N ALA A 200 -20.76 -8.15 19.22
CA ALA A 200 -21.93 -7.67 18.50
C ALA A 200 -23.23 -8.03 19.20
N GLN A 201 -24.11 -7.03 19.47
CA GLN A 201 -25.37 -7.24 20.20
C GLN A 201 -26.61 -7.22 19.32
N ARG A 202 -26.53 -6.72 18.08
CA ARG A 202 -27.71 -6.58 17.20
C ARG A 202 -27.46 -7.18 15.82
N TYR A 203 -26.41 -6.76 15.13
CA TYR A 203 -26.08 -7.23 13.78
C TYR A 203 -24.61 -6.98 13.45
N VAL A 204 -24.12 -7.71 12.49
CA VAL A 204 -22.83 -7.52 11.85
C VAL A 204 -23.06 -7.46 10.34
N TYR A 205 -22.52 -6.48 9.69
CA TYR A 205 -22.43 -6.41 8.23
C TYR A 205 -20.97 -6.61 7.80
N ILE A 206 -20.75 -7.53 6.89
CA ILE A 206 -19.44 -7.80 6.31
C ILE A 206 -19.51 -7.50 4.83
N TYR A 207 -18.63 -6.65 4.37
CA TYR A 207 -18.44 -6.34 2.96
C TYR A 207 -17.04 -6.79 2.55
N THR A 208 -16.95 -7.74 1.60
CA THR A 208 -15.70 -8.35 1.12
C THR A 208 -15.75 -8.60 -0.38
#